data_663346468e6efb9d5307b3c45726abfb
#
_entry.id   663346468e6efb9d5307b3c45726abfb
#
_cell.length_a   1.000
_cell.length_b   1.000
_cell.length_c   1.000
_cell.angle_alpha   90.00
_cell.angle_beta   90.00
_cell.angle_gamma   90.00
#
_symmetry.space_group_name_H-M   'P 1'
#
loop_
_entity.id
_entity.type
_entity.pdbx_description
1 polymer ?
#
loop_
_entity_poly.entity_id
_entity_poly.type
_entity_poly.pdbx_seq_one_letter_code
_entity_poly.pdbx_strand_id
1 'polypeptide(L)'
;MNLCILIPLLVGAICALLGYLLGRLLNKEANNSVDVDVWKNKVARLEADLKACQASKEMMPFNAAEAAAIFGKKIKENDLTIIEGIGPKIAELFHDKKITTWKGLSECSVEECQSILDSGGDRFKIHNPGTWPEQAKMAYEGHWKKLFDWQEELDGGK
;
A
#
# COMPACT_ATOMS: atom_id res chain seq x y z
N MET A 1 32.10 38.71 -64.38
CA MET A 1 31.80 38.01 -63.10
C MET A 1 31.66 36.53 -63.43
N ASN A 2 32.59 35.71 -62.99
CA ASN A 2 32.68 34.28 -63.44
C ASN A 2 31.54 33.45 -62.89
N LEU A 3 30.66 32.97 -63.76
CA LEU A 3 29.51 32.10 -63.47
C LEU A 3 29.94 30.85 -62.68
N CYS A 4 31.20 30.40 -62.88
CA CYS A 4 31.82 29.28 -62.15
C CYS A 4 31.99 29.48 -60.63
N ILE A 5 32.03 30.78 -60.16
CA ILE A 5 32.17 31.10 -58.73
C ILE A 5 30.78 31.36 -58.12
N LEU A 6 29.83 31.81 -58.92
CA LEU A 6 28.49 32.17 -58.46
C LEU A 6 27.64 30.89 -58.09
N ILE A 7 27.80 29.83 -58.90
CA ILE A 7 27.05 28.60 -58.73
C ILE A 7 27.36 27.93 -57.38
N PRO A 8 28.64 27.69 -56.98
CA PRO A 8 28.93 27.06 -55.66
C PRO A 8 28.48 27.92 -54.47
N LEU A 9 28.55 29.24 -54.59
CA LEU A 9 28.09 30.18 -53.57
C LEU A 9 26.55 30.09 -53.35
N LEU A 10 25.79 30.05 -54.46
CA LEU A 10 24.34 29.87 -54.41
C LEU A 10 23.93 28.52 -53.83
N VAL A 11 24.59 27.45 -54.23
CA VAL A 11 24.32 26.09 -53.69
C VAL A 11 24.64 26.05 -52.20
N GLY A 12 25.77 26.63 -51.76
CA GLY A 12 26.14 26.72 -50.35
C GLY A 12 25.11 27.50 -49.52
N ALA A 13 24.61 28.62 -50.02
CA ALA A 13 23.58 29.40 -49.35
C ALA A 13 22.24 28.65 -49.23
N ILE A 14 21.84 27.93 -50.28
CA ILE A 14 20.61 27.12 -50.26
C ILE A 14 20.73 25.96 -49.27
N CYS A 15 21.88 25.25 -49.26
CA CYS A 15 22.12 24.19 -48.30
C CYS A 15 22.13 24.68 -46.84
N ALA A 16 22.73 25.85 -46.60
CA ALA A 16 22.74 26.48 -45.28
C ALA A 16 21.32 26.85 -44.79
N LEU A 17 20.51 27.45 -45.70
CA LEU A 17 19.12 27.78 -45.41
C LEU A 17 18.26 26.54 -45.16
N LEU A 18 18.42 25.50 -45.96
CA LEU A 18 17.69 24.26 -45.78
C LEU A 18 18.10 23.56 -44.48
N GLY A 19 19.37 23.51 -44.16
CA GLY A 19 19.90 22.97 -42.91
C GLY A 19 19.38 23.72 -41.67
N TYR A 20 19.35 25.08 -41.75
CA TYR A 20 18.78 25.92 -40.69
C TYR A 20 17.28 25.69 -40.48
N LEU A 21 16.51 25.64 -41.59
CA LEU A 21 15.07 25.39 -41.54
C LEU A 21 14.77 24.00 -41.01
N LEU A 22 15.51 22.99 -41.44
CA LEU A 22 15.37 21.61 -40.94
C LEU A 22 15.71 21.52 -39.46
N GLY A 23 16.81 22.14 -39.03
CA GLY A 23 17.19 22.19 -37.61
C GLY A 23 16.16 22.90 -36.75
N ARG A 24 15.52 23.95 -37.29
CA ARG A 24 14.46 24.68 -36.59
C ARG A 24 13.16 23.88 -36.49
N LEU A 25 12.81 23.09 -37.51
CA LEU A 25 11.64 22.20 -37.51
C LEU A 25 11.85 21.03 -36.54
N LEU A 26 13.01 20.39 -36.54
CA LEU A 26 13.36 19.31 -35.63
C LEU A 26 13.44 19.77 -34.17
N ASN A 27 13.93 20.99 -33.92
CA ASN A 27 14.01 21.57 -32.58
C ASN A 27 12.64 22.04 -32.05
N LYS A 28 11.62 22.18 -32.90
CA LYS A 28 10.26 22.53 -32.47
C LYS A 28 9.54 21.33 -31.82
N GLU A 29 9.95 20.11 -32.13
CA GLU A 29 9.45 18.91 -31.47
C GLU A 29 10.11 18.65 -30.11
N ALA A 30 11.27 19.27 -29.83
CA ALA A 30 11.96 19.14 -28.54
C ALA A 30 11.37 20.01 -27.41
N ASN A 31 10.36 20.83 -27.68
CA ASN A 31 9.65 21.61 -26.67
C ASN A 31 8.51 20.84 -26.04
N ASN A 32 8.79 19.60 -25.58
CA ASN A 32 7.93 18.85 -24.67
C ASN A 32 8.04 19.31 -23.20
N SER A 33 8.45 20.58 -22.98
CA SER A 33 8.49 21.15 -21.61
C SER A 33 7.11 21.14 -20.93
N VAL A 34 6.05 21.26 -21.70
CA VAL A 34 4.66 21.20 -21.19
C VAL A 34 4.34 19.81 -20.65
N ASP A 35 4.85 18.76 -21.26
CA ASP A 35 4.60 17.38 -20.82
C ASP A 35 5.38 17.06 -19.53
N VAL A 36 6.61 17.54 -19.40
CA VAL A 36 7.44 17.34 -18.20
C VAL A 36 6.84 18.05 -16.98
N ASP A 37 6.31 19.25 -17.15
CA ASP A 37 5.69 20.01 -16.06
C ASP A 37 4.36 19.38 -15.62
N VAL A 38 3.58 18.84 -16.55
CA VAL A 38 2.37 18.04 -16.22
C VAL A 38 2.73 16.81 -15.40
N TRP A 39 3.78 16.09 -15.80
CA TRP A 39 4.24 14.92 -15.05
C TRP A 39 4.82 15.27 -13.68
N LYS A 40 5.60 16.34 -13.56
CA LYS A 40 6.09 16.86 -12.27
C LYS A 40 4.95 17.21 -11.33
N ASN A 41 3.93 17.91 -11.82
CA ASN A 41 2.76 18.25 -11.03
C ASN A 41 1.97 17.01 -10.60
N LYS A 42 1.88 15.99 -11.47
CA LYS A 42 1.21 14.73 -11.15
C LYS A 42 1.99 13.93 -10.10
N VAL A 43 3.32 13.88 -10.22
CA VAL A 43 4.19 13.23 -9.21
C VAL A 43 4.06 13.94 -7.87
N ALA A 44 4.18 15.28 -7.84
CA ALA A 44 4.04 16.06 -6.60
C ALA A 44 2.67 15.86 -5.93
N ARG A 45 1.60 15.76 -6.72
CA ARG A 45 0.25 15.47 -6.21
C ARG A 45 0.16 14.05 -5.64
N LEU A 46 0.69 13.05 -6.35
CA LEU A 46 0.71 11.66 -5.87
C LEU A 46 1.57 11.50 -4.61
N GLU A 47 2.69 12.22 -4.52
CA GLU A 47 3.53 12.24 -3.31
C GLU A 47 2.80 12.91 -2.13
N ALA A 48 2.06 14.00 -2.39
CA ALA A 48 1.22 14.64 -1.37
C ALA A 48 0.08 13.74 -0.92
N ASP A 49 -0.60 13.06 -1.85
CA ASP A 49 -1.68 12.11 -1.56
C ASP A 49 -1.13 10.89 -0.79
N LEU A 50 0.05 10.39 -1.16
CA LEU A 50 0.72 9.31 -0.44
C LEU A 50 1.09 9.73 0.99
N LYS A 51 1.64 10.94 1.15
CA LYS A 51 2.00 11.49 2.46
C LYS A 51 0.77 11.75 3.32
N ALA A 52 -0.32 12.24 2.73
CA ALA A 52 -1.60 12.42 3.42
C ALA A 52 -2.21 11.05 3.83
N CYS A 53 -2.13 10.05 2.96
CA CYS A 53 -2.56 8.68 3.27
C CYS A 53 -1.68 8.03 4.36
N GLN A 54 -0.38 8.27 4.34
CA GLN A 54 0.54 7.82 5.39
C GLN A 54 0.30 8.54 6.72
N ALA A 55 0.01 9.85 6.70
CA ALA A 55 -0.33 10.64 7.89
C ALA A 55 -1.70 10.25 8.46
N SER A 56 -2.68 9.93 7.63
CA SER A 56 -3.97 9.38 8.08
C SER A 56 -3.86 7.93 8.59
N LYS A 57 -2.76 7.25 8.28
CA LYS A 57 -2.38 5.95 8.85
C LYS A 57 -1.61 6.08 10.18
N GLU A 58 -1.36 7.32 10.67
CA GLU A 58 -0.91 7.54 12.03
C GLU A 58 -2.02 7.07 12.97
N MET A 59 -1.68 6.00 13.66
CA MET A 59 -2.44 5.23 14.64
C MET A 59 -3.49 6.08 15.35
N MET A 60 -4.76 5.78 15.14
CA MET A 60 -5.75 6.13 16.15
C MET A 60 -5.32 5.43 17.45
N PRO A 61 -5.07 6.18 18.53
CA PRO A 61 -4.71 5.55 19.79
C PRO A 61 -5.79 4.56 20.17
N PHE A 62 -5.39 3.37 20.64
CA PHE A 62 -6.36 2.34 21.05
C PHE A 62 -7.39 2.91 22.03
N ASN A 63 -8.65 2.88 21.63
CA ASN A 63 -9.77 3.32 22.45
C ASN A 63 -10.41 2.12 23.17
N ALA A 64 -9.91 1.82 24.37
CA ALA A 64 -10.40 0.72 25.18
C ALA A 64 -11.88 0.85 25.54
N ALA A 65 -12.38 2.09 25.71
CA ALA A 65 -13.78 2.34 26.07
C ALA A 65 -14.73 1.99 24.91
N GLU A 66 -14.38 2.40 23.70
CA GLU A 66 -15.14 2.11 22.49
C GLU A 66 -15.17 0.61 22.20
N ALA A 67 -13.99 -0.03 22.22
CA ALA A 67 -13.89 -1.47 22.02
C ALA A 67 -14.72 -2.26 23.06
N ALA A 68 -14.64 -1.87 24.33
CA ALA A 68 -15.41 -2.50 25.40
C ALA A 68 -16.92 -2.28 25.26
N ALA A 69 -17.36 -1.09 24.80
CA ALA A 69 -18.76 -0.80 24.58
C ALA A 69 -19.38 -1.68 23.48
N ILE A 70 -18.60 -1.96 22.41
CA ILE A 70 -19.05 -2.78 21.27
C ILE A 70 -19.04 -4.27 21.62
N PHE A 71 -17.96 -4.76 22.21
CA PHE A 71 -17.80 -6.19 22.52
C PHE A 71 -18.42 -6.63 23.85
N GLY A 72 -18.93 -5.69 24.66
CA GLY A 72 -19.49 -5.99 25.98
C GLY A 72 -18.48 -6.54 27.01
N LYS A 73 -17.20 -6.51 26.72
CA LYS A 73 -16.10 -7.01 27.56
C LYS A 73 -14.90 -6.07 27.54
N LYS A 74 -14.12 -6.08 28.62
CA LYS A 74 -12.87 -5.30 28.68
C LYS A 74 -11.85 -5.89 27.72
N ILE A 75 -11.39 -5.10 26.77
CA ILE A 75 -10.34 -5.46 25.82
C ILE A 75 -9.04 -4.77 26.23
N LYS A 76 -7.95 -5.50 26.19
CA LYS A 76 -6.60 -4.95 26.38
C LYS A 76 -5.99 -4.67 25.01
N GLU A 77 -5.15 -3.64 24.95
CA GLU A 77 -4.40 -3.34 23.75
C GLU A 77 -3.55 -4.55 23.32
N ASN A 78 -3.59 -4.87 22.04
CA ASN A 78 -2.85 -5.99 21.44
C ASN A 78 -3.24 -7.39 21.99
N ASP A 79 -4.41 -7.53 22.60
CA ASP A 79 -4.92 -8.83 22.99
C ASP A 79 -5.37 -9.61 21.74
N LEU A 80 -4.59 -10.61 21.34
CA LEU A 80 -4.89 -11.43 20.17
C LEU A 80 -6.17 -12.27 20.33
N THR A 81 -6.63 -12.49 21.56
CA THR A 81 -7.85 -13.28 21.82
C THR A 81 -9.15 -12.58 21.42
N ILE A 82 -9.07 -11.31 20.98
CA ILE A 82 -10.22 -10.62 20.38
C ILE A 82 -10.52 -11.10 18.96
N ILE A 83 -9.51 -11.69 18.31
CA ILE A 83 -9.62 -12.25 16.97
C ILE A 83 -10.36 -13.58 17.07
N GLU A 84 -11.44 -13.71 16.33
CA GLU A 84 -12.21 -14.95 16.36
C GLU A 84 -11.39 -16.14 15.85
N GLY A 85 -11.49 -17.26 16.57
CA GLY A 85 -10.69 -18.44 16.33
C GLY A 85 -9.36 -18.45 17.09
N ILE A 86 -8.93 -17.34 17.70
CA ILE A 86 -7.71 -17.28 18.52
C ILE A 86 -8.05 -17.38 20.00
N GLY A 87 -7.91 -18.58 20.54
CA GLY A 87 -7.96 -18.81 22.00
C GLY A 87 -6.63 -18.51 22.69
N PRO A 88 -6.61 -18.52 24.07
CA PRO A 88 -5.39 -18.23 24.82
C PRO A 88 -4.18 -19.08 24.43
N LYS A 89 -4.38 -20.35 24.11
CA LYS A 89 -3.30 -21.28 23.71
C LYS A 89 -2.73 -20.97 22.32
N ILE A 90 -3.56 -20.51 21.41
CA ILE A 90 -3.11 -20.05 20.09
C ILE A 90 -2.39 -18.72 20.24
N ALA A 91 -2.91 -17.80 21.05
CA ALA A 91 -2.23 -16.53 21.34
C ALA A 91 -0.83 -16.76 21.95
N GLU A 92 -0.67 -17.70 22.91
CA GLU A 92 0.64 -18.10 23.45
C GLU A 92 1.58 -18.57 22.31
N LEU A 93 1.08 -19.40 21.38
CA LEU A 93 1.87 -19.92 20.26
C LEU A 93 2.37 -18.81 19.34
N PHE A 94 1.53 -17.79 19.06
CA PHE A 94 1.93 -16.61 18.29
C PHE A 94 2.92 -15.73 19.06
N HIS A 95 2.74 -15.58 20.37
CA HIS A 95 3.67 -14.84 21.23
C HIS A 95 5.07 -15.49 21.24
N ASP A 96 5.16 -16.80 21.26
CA ASP A 96 6.44 -17.54 21.18
C ASP A 96 7.17 -17.26 19.87
N LYS A 97 6.43 -16.97 18.80
CA LYS A 97 6.95 -16.52 17.51
C LYS A 97 7.14 -14.99 17.42
N LYS A 98 7.00 -14.28 18.55
CA LYS A 98 7.15 -12.82 18.69
C LYS A 98 6.07 -12.00 17.95
N ILE A 99 4.96 -12.61 17.60
CA ILE A 99 3.77 -11.93 17.09
C ILE A 99 2.88 -11.63 18.30
N THR A 100 3.07 -10.44 18.90
CA THR A 100 2.42 -10.04 20.15
C THR A 100 1.44 -8.88 19.99
N THR A 101 1.26 -8.39 18.77
CA THR A 101 0.43 -7.21 18.49
C THR A 101 -0.52 -7.49 17.35
N TRP A 102 -1.64 -6.76 17.32
CA TRP A 102 -2.58 -6.80 16.19
C TRP A 102 -1.90 -6.41 14.88
N LYS A 103 -1.01 -5.40 14.93
CA LYS A 103 -0.23 -5.01 13.76
C LYS A 103 0.63 -6.16 13.25
N GLY A 104 1.39 -6.79 14.13
CA GLY A 104 2.25 -7.92 13.77
C GLY A 104 1.45 -9.06 13.14
N LEU A 105 0.27 -9.38 13.71
CA LEU A 105 -0.60 -10.42 13.14
C LEU A 105 -1.20 -9.98 11.80
N SER A 106 -1.54 -8.70 11.62
CA SER A 106 -2.09 -8.18 10.37
C SER A 106 -1.09 -8.17 9.21
N GLU A 107 0.20 -8.19 9.51
CA GLU A 107 1.30 -8.23 8.53
C GLU A 107 1.70 -9.68 8.16
N CYS A 108 1.19 -10.69 8.89
CA CYS A 108 1.40 -12.08 8.57
C CYS A 108 0.54 -12.53 7.40
N SER A 109 1.07 -13.41 6.55
CA SER A 109 0.24 -14.12 5.57
C SER A 109 -0.55 -15.26 6.23
N VAL A 110 -1.60 -15.72 5.56
CA VAL A 110 -2.40 -16.86 6.03
C VAL A 110 -1.54 -18.12 6.14
N GLU A 111 -0.62 -18.30 5.19
CA GLU A 111 0.34 -19.42 5.14
C GLU A 111 1.31 -19.39 6.32
N GLU A 112 1.78 -18.19 6.72
CA GLU A 112 2.62 -18.03 7.90
C GLU A 112 1.84 -18.36 9.18
N CYS A 113 0.60 -17.87 9.30
CA CYS A 113 -0.28 -18.23 10.41
C CYS A 113 -0.50 -19.74 10.48
N GLN A 114 -0.74 -20.42 9.35
CA GLN A 114 -0.89 -21.86 9.30
C GLN A 114 0.39 -22.60 9.71
N SER A 115 1.55 -22.13 9.23
CA SER A 115 2.85 -22.71 9.63
C SER A 115 3.10 -22.62 11.13
N ILE A 116 2.67 -21.53 11.76
CA ILE A 116 2.74 -21.36 13.22
C ILE A 116 1.84 -22.38 13.92
N LEU A 117 0.61 -22.54 13.46
CA LEU A 117 -0.31 -23.55 13.99
C LEU A 117 0.25 -24.97 13.85
N ASP A 118 0.81 -25.29 12.71
CA ASP A 118 1.41 -26.59 12.42
C ASP A 118 2.58 -26.89 13.37
N SER A 119 3.36 -25.85 13.71
CA SER A 119 4.47 -25.98 14.69
C SER A 119 4.01 -26.27 16.12
N GLY A 120 2.76 -25.93 16.45
CA GLY A 120 2.15 -26.18 17.76
C GLY A 120 1.64 -27.60 17.98
N GLY A 121 1.59 -28.41 16.92
CA GLY A 121 1.15 -29.79 16.93
C GLY A 121 -0.28 -30.00 16.40
N ASP A 122 -0.69 -31.25 16.30
CA ASP A 122 -1.91 -31.67 15.57
C ASP A 122 -3.20 -31.02 16.05
N ARG A 123 -3.30 -30.72 17.33
CA ARG A 123 -4.49 -30.04 17.90
C ARG A 123 -4.74 -28.64 17.38
N PHE A 124 -3.69 -27.98 16.86
CA PHE A 124 -3.80 -26.62 16.33
C PHE A 124 -4.03 -26.60 14.82
N LYS A 125 -3.67 -27.65 14.10
CA LYS A 125 -3.82 -27.76 12.65
C LYS A 125 -5.25 -27.69 12.15
N ILE A 126 -6.22 -27.99 13.03
CA ILE A 126 -7.65 -27.95 12.71
C ILE A 126 -8.20 -26.53 12.60
N HIS A 127 -7.47 -25.54 13.10
CA HIS A 127 -7.91 -24.14 13.04
C HIS A 127 -7.58 -23.53 11.68
N ASN A 128 -8.51 -22.71 11.18
CA ASN A 128 -8.36 -22.02 9.91
C ASN A 128 -8.01 -20.55 10.15
N PRO A 129 -6.77 -20.13 9.85
CA PRO A 129 -6.34 -18.75 10.07
C PRO A 129 -6.70 -17.78 8.92
N GLY A 130 -7.57 -18.19 8.00
CA GLY A 130 -7.86 -17.45 6.76
C GLY A 130 -8.33 -16.02 6.96
N THR A 131 -8.99 -15.73 8.11
CA THR A 131 -9.52 -14.39 8.42
C THR A 131 -8.70 -13.62 9.44
N TRP A 132 -7.72 -14.26 10.12
CA TRP A 132 -7.02 -13.68 11.26
C TRP A 132 -6.22 -12.40 10.92
N PRO A 133 -5.44 -12.34 9.84
CA PRO A 133 -4.70 -11.13 9.49
C PRO A 133 -5.62 -9.93 9.23
N GLU A 134 -6.76 -10.16 8.59
CA GLU A 134 -7.71 -9.09 8.27
C GLU A 134 -8.49 -8.63 9.51
N GLN A 135 -8.90 -9.54 10.37
CA GLN A 135 -9.49 -9.20 11.67
C GLN A 135 -8.51 -8.40 12.53
N ALA A 136 -7.24 -8.83 12.58
CA ALA A 136 -6.18 -8.13 13.31
C ALA A 136 -5.93 -6.72 12.75
N LYS A 137 -6.03 -6.56 11.44
CA LYS A 137 -5.95 -5.25 10.78
C LYS A 137 -7.09 -4.34 11.23
N MET A 138 -8.32 -4.83 11.26
CA MET A 138 -9.47 -4.04 11.74
C MET A 138 -9.31 -3.65 13.22
N ALA A 139 -8.81 -4.54 14.08
CA ALA A 139 -8.53 -4.25 15.48
C ALA A 139 -7.43 -3.17 15.61
N TYR A 140 -6.37 -3.28 14.83
CA TYR A 140 -5.27 -2.31 14.80
C TYR A 140 -5.70 -0.92 14.31
N GLU A 141 -6.59 -0.88 13.31
CA GLU A 141 -7.13 0.36 12.73
C GLU A 141 -8.30 0.95 13.56
N GLY A 142 -8.71 0.29 14.65
CA GLY A 142 -9.79 0.75 15.52
C GLY A 142 -11.20 0.57 14.92
N HIS A 143 -11.35 -0.26 13.91
CA HIS A 143 -12.62 -0.53 13.24
C HIS A 143 -13.50 -1.53 14.03
N TRP A 144 -13.72 -1.26 15.33
CA TRP A 144 -14.34 -2.19 16.28
C TRP A 144 -15.72 -2.67 15.86
N LYS A 145 -16.57 -1.75 15.38
CA LYS A 145 -17.93 -2.10 14.94
C LYS A 145 -17.93 -3.05 13.74
N LYS A 146 -17.04 -2.79 12.76
CA LYS A 146 -16.92 -3.66 11.58
C LYS A 146 -16.40 -5.04 11.95
N LEU A 147 -15.40 -5.08 12.85
CA LEU A 147 -14.84 -6.33 13.36
C LEU A 147 -15.91 -7.16 14.07
N PHE A 148 -16.68 -6.53 14.96
CA PHE A 148 -17.74 -7.19 15.69
C PHE A 148 -18.83 -7.76 14.76
N ASP A 149 -19.33 -6.93 13.83
CA ASP A 149 -20.38 -7.33 12.88
C ASP A 149 -19.90 -8.52 12.02
N TRP A 150 -18.64 -8.47 11.57
CA TRP A 150 -18.07 -9.55 10.77
C TRP A 150 -17.90 -10.85 11.57
N GLN A 151 -17.49 -10.77 12.84
CA GLN A 151 -17.41 -11.95 13.72
C GLN A 151 -18.78 -12.56 13.98
N GLU A 152 -19.82 -11.74 14.16
CA GLU A 152 -21.22 -12.23 14.27
C GLU A 152 -21.67 -12.95 12.99
N GLU A 153 -21.25 -12.49 11.82
CA GLU A 153 -21.53 -13.18 10.55
C GLU A 153 -20.78 -14.53 10.45
N LEU A 154 -19.53 -14.59 10.91
CA LEU A 154 -18.73 -15.83 10.93
C LEU A 154 -19.34 -16.86 11.90
N ASP A 155 -19.79 -16.44 13.08
CA ASP A 155 -20.43 -17.31 14.07
C ASP A 155 -21.85 -17.73 13.65
N GLY A 156 -22.59 -16.86 12.95
CA GLY A 156 -23.94 -17.12 12.43
C GLY A 156 -23.99 -18.11 11.27
N GLY A 157 -22.84 -18.39 10.64
CA GLY A 157 -22.70 -19.33 9.52
C GLY A 157 -22.50 -20.81 9.93
N LYS A 158 -22.68 -21.15 11.20
CA LYS A 158 -22.64 -22.54 11.70
C LYS A 158 -23.95 -23.24 11.51
#